data_d5688e499c3340799d7f93f384b84ce4
#
_entry.id   d5688e499c3340799d7f93f384b84ce4
#
_cell.length_a   1.000
_cell.length_b   1.000
_cell.length_c   1.000
_cell.angle_alpha   90.00
_cell.angle_beta   90.00
_cell.angle_gamma   90.00
#
_symmetry.space_group_name_H-M   'P 1'
#
loop_
_entity.id
_entity.type
_entity.pdbx_description
1 polymer ?
#
loop_
_entity_poly.entity_id
_entity_poly.type
_entity_poly.pdbx_seq_one_letter_code
_entity_poly.pdbx_strand_id
1 'polypeptide(L)'
;MDVQWASQENDVNVQVYENNGTDAQVWQISHDADHYVIIRSKNSGKVLSAQDNSAQNWVNIVQREFKDERSQKWIALKQSNGNIVFASAMNTAYCLDLSGAYAANEGNVQVYETNGTAAQQWSVVKK
;
A
#
# COMPACT_ATOMS: atom_id res chain seq x y z
N MET A 1 2.95 3.23 -6.48
CA MET A 1 1.83 3.83 -5.73
C MET A 1 2.03 5.33 -5.60
N ASP A 2 0.96 6.06 -5.54
CA ASP A 2 0.95 7.51 -5.58
C ASP A 2 -0.14 8.04 -4.64
N VAL A 3 0.17 9.10 -3.87
CA VAL A 3 -0.85 9.77 -3.06
C VAL A 3 -1.55 10.79 -3.95
N GLN A 4 -2.86 10.68 -4.05
CA GLN A 4 -3.67 11.53 -4.93
C GLN A 4 -3.42 13.01 -4.65
N TRP A 5 -3.13 13.78 -5.71
CA TRP A 5 -2.84 15.22 -5.68
C TRP A 5 -1.64 15.62 -4.80
N ALA A 6 -0.74 14.70 -4.49
CA ALA A 6 0.37 14.96 -3.56
C ALA A 6 -0.11 15.57 -2.24
N SER A 7 -1.29 15.22 -1.80
CA SER A 7 -1.89 15.73 -0.57
C SER A 7 -1.15 15.26 0.67
N GLN A 8 -1.14 16.08 1.71
CA GLN A 8 -0.59 15.71 3.02
C GLN A 8 -1.67 15.43 4.07
N GLU A 9 -2.94 15.42 3.66
CA GLU A 9 -4.08 15.24 4.55
C GLU A 9 -4.33 13.76 4.90
N ASN A 10 -5.02 13.53 6.02
CA ASN A 10 -5.51 12.19 6.36
C ASN A 10 -6.61 11.75 5.41
N ASP A 11 -6.73 10.44 5.21
CA ASP A 11 -7.79 9.79 4.43
C ASP A 11 -7.77 10.11 2.93
N VAL A 12 -6.63 10.60 2.43
CA VAL A 12 -6.47 10.82 0.99
C VAL A 12 -6.15 9.49 0.31
N ASN A 13 -6.78 9.26 -0.83
CA ASN A 13 -6.68 8.02 -1.58
C ASN A 13 -5.26 7.74 -2.08
N VAL A 14 -4.89 6.46 -2.07
CA VAL A 14 -3.67 5.96 -2.71
C VAL A 14 -4.06 5.25 -4.00
N GLN A 15 -3.34 5.58 -5.06
CA GLN A 15 -3.62 5.12 -6.41
C GLN A 15 -2.33 4.68 -7.10
N VAL A 16 -2.43 4.19 -8.32
CA VAL A 16 -1.27 4.11 -9.21
C VAL A 16 -1.31 5.28 -10.19
N TYR A 17 -0.13 5.75 -10.58
CA TYR A 17 0.01 6.87 -11.49
C TYR A 17 1.35 6.75 -12.22
N GLU A 18 1.46 7.32 -13.40
CA GLU A 18 2.72 7.30 -14.14
C GLU A 18 3.84 7.93 -13.30
N ASN A 19 5.05 7.42 -13.44
CA ASN A 19 6.20 7.92 -12.68
C ASN A 19 6.51 9.36 -13.10
N ASN A 20 6.33 10.31 -12.17
CA ASN A 20 6.55 11.73 -12.41
C ASN A 20 7.67 12.32 -11.54
N GLY A 21 8.39 11.51 -10.79
CA GLY A 21 9.52 11.94 -9.98
C GLY A 21 9.17 12.72 -8.72
N THR A 22 7.88 12.82 -8.36
CA THR A 22 7.46 13.58 -7.17
C THR A 22 7.59 12.76 -5.88
N ASP A 23 7.66 13.45 -4.74
CA ASP A 23 7.74 12.81 -3.43
C ASP A 23 6.45 12.06 -3.05
N ALA A 24 5.32 12.38 -3.71
CA ALA A 24 4.07 11.64 -3.53
C ALA A 24 4.16 10.18 -4.00
N GLN A 25 5.21 9.85 -4.76
CA GLN A 25 5.47 8.50 -5.27
C GLN A 25 6.66 7.83 -4.60
N VAL A 26 7.24 8.45 -3.58
CA VAL A 26 8.37 7.91 -2.85
C VAL A 26 7.90 7.45 -1.47
N TRP A 27 8.24 6.21 -1.14
CA TRP A 27 7.82 5.56 0.09
C TRP A 27 9.01 5.05 0.88
N GLN A 28 8.95 5.24 2.18
CA GLN A 28 9.94 4.70 3.09
C GLN A 28 9.39 3.43 3.72
N ILE A 29 10.10 2.32 3.55
CA ILE A 29 9.71 1.03 4.12
C ILE A 29 10.54 0.81 5.38
N SER A 30 9.88 0.59 6.50
CA SER A 30 10.50 0.28 7.78
C SER A 30 9.80 -0.90 8.45
N HIS A 31 10.40 -1.41 9.53
CA HIS A 31 9.84 -2.52 10.29
C HIS A 31 9.62 -2.07 11.74
N ASP A 32 8.54 -2.53 12.36
CA ASP A 32 8.31 -2.32 13.78
C ASP A 32 8.98 -3.42 14.63
N ALA A 33 8.79 -3.36 15.95
CA ALA A 33 9.39 -4.34 16.87
C ALA A 33 8.87 -5.78 16.65
N ASP A 34 7.67 -5.92 16.05
CA ASP A 34 7.06 -7.22 15.74
C ASP A 34 7.36 -7.68 14.31
N HIS A 35 8.26 -6.99 13.61
CA HIS A 35 8.68 -7.27 12.22
C HIS A 35 7.60 -6.98 11.16
N TYR A 36 6.52 -6.30 11.51
CA TYR A 36 5.58 -5.81 10.52
C TYR A 36 6.17 -4.66 9.71
N VAL A 37 5.77 -4.56 8.45
CA VAL A 37 6.23 -3.51 7.53
C VAL A 37 5.33 -2.29 7.67
N ILE A 38 5.94 -1.12 7.76
CA ILE A 38 5.28 0.18 7.73
C ILE A 38 5.70 0.87 6.43
N ILE A 39 4.73 1.33 5.65
CA ILE A 39 4.98 1.99 4.36
C ILE A 39 4.57 3.46 4.48
N ARG A 40 5.57 4.33 4.56
CA ARG A 40 5.39 5.76 4.88
C ARG A 40 5.66 6.63 3.67
N SER A 41 4.74 7.56 3.39
CA SER A 41 4.93 8.54 2.32
C SER A 41 6.05 9.53 2.68
N LYS A 42 6.99 9.73 1.78
CA LYS A 42 8.03 10.75 1.93
C LYS A 42 7.43 12.15 1.97
N ASN A 43 6.39 12.39 1.19
CA ASN A 43 5.76 13.71 1.07
C ASN A 43 5.02 14.13 2.34
N SER A 44 4.26 13.22 2.95
CA SER A 44 3.36 13.58 4.06
C SER A 44 3.81 13.06 5.43
N GLY A 45 4.67 12.04 5.46
CA GLY A 45 4.98 11.31 6.69
C GLY A 45 3.87 10.37 7.14
N LYS A 46 2.75 10.31 6.42
CA LYS A 46 1.63 9.41 6.73
C LYS A 46 1.88 8.03 6.14
N VAL A 47 1.14 7.03 6.60
CA VAL A 47 1.38 5.63 6.25
C VAL A 47 0.21 5.03 5.50
N LEU A 48 0.48 4.00 4.68
CA LEU A 48 -0.56 3.22 4.01
C LEU A 48 -1.45 2.55 5.04
N SER A 49 -2.75 2.78 4.93
CA SER A 49 -3.74 2.33 5.89
C SER A 49 -4.96 1.75 5.17
N ALA A 50 -5.51 0.67 5.71
CA ALA A 50 -6.80 0.16 5.28
C ALA A 50 -7.90 1.04 5.88
N GLN A 51 -8.72 1.65 5.05
CA GLN A 51 -9.63 2.73 5.43
C GLN A 51 -10.57 2.39 6.58
N ASP A 52 -11.14 1.19 6.56
CA ASP A 52 -12.16 0.78 7.53
C ASP A 52 -11.58 -0.06 8.69
N ASN A 53 -10.26 -0.06 8.87
CA ASN A 53 -9.59 -0.93 9.84
C ASN A 53 -10.03 -2.38 9.71
N SER A 54 -10.25 -2.83 8.48
CA SER A 54 -10.79 -4.14 8.15
C SER A 54 -10.03 -4.77 6.98
N ALA A 55 -9.83 -6.08 7.03
CA ALA A 55 -9.24 -6.85 5.93
C ALA A 55 -10.36 -7.56 5.18
N GLN A 56 -11.01 -6.85 4.28
CA GLN A 56 -12.09 -7.36 3.44
C GLN A 56 -11.87 -6.90 2.00
N ASN A 57 -12.52 -7.58 1.05
CA ASN A 57 -12.45 -7.19 -0.35
C ASN A 57 -12.97 -5.76 -0.54
N TRP A 58 -12.27 -5.00 -1.39
CA TRP A 58 -12.59 -3.63 -1.79
C TRP A 58 -12.44 -2.57 -0.69
N VAL A 59 -11.85 -2.90 0.45
CA VAL A 59 -11.50 -1.87 1.43
C VAL A 59 -10.43 -0.97 0.82
N ASN A 60 -10.69 0.32 0.81
CA ASN A 60 -9.81 1.28 0.17
C ASN A 60 -8.50 1.48 0.95
N ILE A 61 -7.42 1.80 0.23
CA ILE A 61 -6.15 2.19 0.84
C ILE A 61 -6.03 3.71 0.79
N VAL A 62 -5.77 4.27 1.97
CA VAL A 62 -5.57 5.70 2.15
C VAL A 62 -4.27 5.94 2.90
N GLN A 63 -3.81 7.19 2.95
CA GLN A 63 -2.78 7.58 3.88
C GLN A 63 -3.39 8.11 5.17
N ARG A 64 -2.81 7.73 6.31
CA ARG A 64 -3.22 8.23 7.63
C ARG A 64 -2.01 8.43 8.51
N GLU A 65 -2.15 9.33 9.47
CA GLU A 65 -1.20 9.46 10.56
C GLU A 65 -0.97 8.10 11.23
N PHE A 66 0.28 7.77 11.53
CA PHE A 66 0.62 6.48 12.15
C PHE A 66 0.11 6.43 13.59
N LYS A 67 -0.71 5.43 13.90
CA LYS A 67 -1.30 5.20 15.23
C LYS A 67 -0.97 3.83 15.80
N ASP A 68 0.02 3.15 15.23
CA ASP A 68 0.43 1.81 15.65
C ASP A 68 -0.69 0.76 15.58
N GLU A 69 -1.59 0.91 14.62
CA GLU A 69 -2.72 -0.01 14.40
C GLU A 69 -2.37 -1.05 13.34
N ARG A 70 -2.94 -2.25 13.44
CA ARG A 70 -2.70 -3.33 12.45
C ARG A 70 -3.19 -2.99 11.05
N SER A 71 -4.18 -2.12 10.93
CA SER A 71 -4.64 -1.62 9.62
C SER A 71 -3.55 -0.84 8.86
N GLN A 72 -2.48 -0.46 9.54
CA GLN A 72 -1.35 0.29 9.00
C GLN A 72 -0.09 -0.56 8.87
N LYS A 73 -0.21 -1.87 9.01
CA LYS A 73 0.92 -2.80 9.04
C LYS A 73 0.75 -3.90 8.02
N TRP A 74 1.86 -4.32 7.43
CA TRP A 74 1.90 -5.25 6.32
C TRP A 74 2.99 -6.29 6.52
N ILE A 75 2.87 -7.42 5.83
CA ILE A 75 3.89 -8.47 5.80
C ILE A 75 4.37 -8.58 4.37
N ALA A 76 5.67 -8.36 4.15
CA ALA A 76 6.26 -8.44 2.83
C ALA A 76 6.58 -9.90 2.49
N LEU A 77 5.93 -10.43 1.47
CA LEU A 77 6.11 -11.80 1.00
C LEU A 77 6.79 -11.76 -0.37
N LYS A 78 8.09 -12.05 -0.39
CA LYS A 78 8.88 -12.03 -1.63
C LYS A 78 8.47 -13.19 -2.52
N GLN A 79 8.19 -12.89 -3.78
CA GLN A 79 7.81 -13.86 -4.79
C GLN A 79 9.06 -14.37 -5.54
N SER A 80 8.92 -15.48 -6.27
CA SER A 80 10.03 -16.08 -7.01
C SER A 80 10.60 -15.15 -8.10
N ASN A 81 9.78 -14.26 -8.64
CA ASN A 81 10.20 -13.27 -9.65
C ASN A 81 10.83 -12.00 -9.06
N GLY A 82 10.99 -11.93 -7.74
CA GLY A 82 11.54 -10.76 -7.04
C GLY A 82 10.52 -9.70 -6.65
N ASN A 83 9.29 -9.78 -7.13
CA ASN A 83 8.21 -8.88 -6.69
C ASN A 83 7.75 -9.24 -5.28
N ILE A 84 6.97 -8.35 -4.67
CA ILE A 84 6.52 -8.50 -3.29
C ILE A 84 4.99 -8.43 -3.24
N VAL A 85 4.40 -9.36 -2.49
CA VAL A 85 3.01 -9.28 -2.05
C VAL A 85 3.02 -8.69 -0.63
N PHE A 86 2.26 -7.63 -0.40
CA PHE A 86 2.12 -7.04 0.92
C PHE A 86 0.82 -7.52 1.57
N ALA A 87 0.92 -8.56 2.39
CA ALA A 87 -0.22 -9.10 3.11
C ALA A 87 -0.60 -8.19 4.26
N SER A 88 -1.91 -8.12 4.57
CA SER A 88 -2.39 -7.33 5.69
C SER A 88 -2.04 -7.99 7.03
N ALA A 89 -1.54 -7.20 7.98
CA ALA A 89 -1.29 -7.69 9.34
C ALA A 89 -2.59 -7.98 10.12
N MET A 90 -3.72 -7.49 9.64
CA MET A 90 -5.04 -7.80 10.23
C MET A 90 -5.51 -9.21 9.87
N ASN A 91 -5.23 -9.62 8.63
CA ASN A 91 -5.56 -10.96 8.13
C ASN A 91 -4.69 -11.23 6.90
N THR A 92 -3.77 -12.18 7.02
CA THR A 92 -2.79 -12.47 5.98
C THR A 92 -3.36 -13.14 4.73
N ALA A 93 -4.63 -13.51 4.74
CA ALA A 93 -5.34 -13.96 3.54
C ALA A 93 -5.71 -12.81 2.59
N TYR A 94 -5.45 -11.56 3.00
CA TYR A 94 -5.72 -10.35 2.23
C TYR A 94 -4.44 -9.56 2.01
N CYS A 95 -4.38 -8.81 0.91
CA CYS A 95 -3.17 -8.05 0.56
C CYS A 95 -3.49 -6.77 -0.21
N LEU A 96 -2.46 -5.94 -0.44
CA LEU A 96 -2.55 -4.78 -1.32
C LEU A 96 -2.81 -5.23 -2.76
N ASP A 97 -3.79 -4.65 -3.41
CA ASP A 97 -4.32 -5.07 -4.70
C ASP A 97 -4.63 -3.85 -5.57
N LEU A 98 -4.34 -3.96 -6.85
CA LEU A 98 -4.74 -2.96 -7.84
C LEU A 98 -6.15 -3.31 -8.34
N SER A 99 -7.12 -2.49 -8.01
CA SER A 99 -8.53 -2.70 -8.34
C SER A 99 -8.74 -2.96 -9.82
N GLY A 100 -9.38 -4.08 -10.16
CA GLY A 100 -9.65 -4.47 -11.54
C GLY A 100 -8.39 -4.72 -12.37
N ALA A 101 -7.21 -4.84 -11.75
CA ALA A 101 -5.92 -4.90 -12.44
C ALA A 101 -5.71 -3.72 -13.40
N TYR A 102 -6.32 -2.58 -13.11
CA TYR A 102 -6.30 -1.41 -13.98
C TYR A 102 -5.00 -0.61 -13.81
N ALA A 103 -4.00 -0.94 -14.61
CA ALA A 103 -2.65 -0.38 -14.53
C ALA A 103 -2.50 0.94 -15.33
N ALA A 104 -3.49 1.81 -15.23
CA ALA A 104 -3.45 3.14 -15.83
C ALA A 104 -3.53 4.20 -14.73
N ASN A 105 -3.30 5.49 -15.10
CA ASN A 105 -3.37 6.57 -14.14
C ASN A 105 -4.69 6.56 -13.36
N GLU A 106 -4.60 6.80 -12.06
CA GLU A 106 -5.72 6.81 -11.12
C GLU A 106 -6.32 5.42 -10.83
N GLY A 107 -5.65 4.33 -11.24
CA GLY A 107 -6.03 2.98 -10.83
C GLY A 107 -5.99 2.87 -9.30
N ASN A 108 -7.07 2.37 -8.70
CA ASN A 108 -7.23 2.39 -7.26
C ASN A 108 -6.47 1.27 -6.57
N VAL A 109 -5.83 1.57 -5.44
CA VAL A 109 -5.20 0.56 -4.57
C VAL A 109 -6.18 0.22 -3.45
N GLN A 110 -6.35 -1.07 -3.20
CA GLN A 110 -7.33 -1.59 -2.25
C GLN A 110 -6.78 -2.80 -1.51
N VAL A 111 -7.56 -3.31 -0.56
CA VAL A 111 -7.36 -4.62 0.05
C VAL A 111 -8.22 -5.63 -0.71
N TYR A 112 -7.66 -6.80 -0.98
CA TYR A 112 -8.41 -7.89 -1.62
C TYR A 112 -7.82 -9.23 -1.20
N GLU A 113 -8.64 -10.28 -1.23
CA GLU A 113 -8.16 -11.62 -0.92
C GLU A 113 -7.01 -12.02 -1.85
N THR A 114 -6.01 -12.69 -1.31
CA THR A 114 -4.82 -13.10 -2.05
C THR A 114 -5.19 -14.14 -3.11
N ASN A 115 -4.87 -13.84 -4.38
CA ASN A 115 -5.27 -14.69 -5.51
C ASN A 115 -4.12 -15.01 -6.49
N GLY A 116 -2.90 -14.60 -6.17
CA GLY A 116 -1.73 -14.90 -6.97
C GLY A 116 -1.59 -14.12 -8.28
N THR A 117 -2.42 -13.12 -8.52
CA THR A 117 -2.38 -12.33 -9.76
C THR A 117 -1.32 -11.24 -9.73
N ALA A 118 -0.95 -10.74 -10.91
CA ALA A 118 -0.01 -9.63 -11.03
C ALA A 118 -0.52 -8.34 -10.40
N ALA A 119 -1.83 -8.17 -10.26
CA ALA A 119 -2.44 -7.01 -9.60
C ALA A 119 -2.07 -6.90 -8.12
N GLN A 120 -1.55 -7.97 -7.54
CA GLN A 120 -1.15 -8.04 -6.13
C GLN A 120 0.36 -8.09 -5.93
N GLN A 121 1.12 -7.96 -7.00
CA GLN A 121 2.57 -8.01 -6.96
C GLN A 121 3.15 -6.63 -7.22
N TRP A 122 4.03 -6.20 -6.32
CA TRP A 122 4.63 -4.87 -6.36
C TRP A 122 6.14 -5.00 -6.51
N SER A 123 6.69 -4.19 -7.40
CA SER A 123 8.13 -4.08 -7.56
C SER A 123 8.64 -2.94 -6.68
N VAL A 124 9.62 -3.24 -5.84
CA VAL A 124 10.26 -2.22 -4.99
C VAL A 124 11.56 -1.81 -5.65
N VAL A 125 11.62 -0.56 -6.06
CA VAL A 125 12.81 0.02 -6.70
C VAL A 125 13.39 1.06 -5.76
N LYS A 126 14.68 0.87 -5.43
CA LYS A 126 15.38 1.80 -4.55
C LYS A 126 15.63 3.12 -5.27
N LYS A 127 15.32 4.20 -4.60
CA LYS A 127 15.50 5.53 -5.15
C LYS A 127 16.71 6.23 -4.56
#